data_80aabfd6ccd1bbdb7a36d0c344e995fa
#
_entry.id   80aabfd6ccd1bbdb7a36d0c344e995fa
#
_cell.length_a   1.000
_cell.length_b   1.000
_cell.length_c   1.000
_cell.angle_alpha   90.00
_cell.angle_beta   90.00
_cell.angle_gamma   90.00
#
_symmetry.space_group_name_H-M   'P 1'
#
loop_
_entity.id
_entity.type
_entity.pdbx_description
1 polymer ?
#
loop_
_entity_poly.entity_id
_entity_poly.type
_entity_poly.pdbx_seq_one_letter_code
_entity_poly.pdbx_strand_id
1 'polypeptide(L)'
;VEVSLHIFTPLVNKFRIFIKKEIEVFIINIFLVILNSQNSAMRHKEMVIEAFNEINKDPNFMIELFINYDCDINSRSMYEDVVRTLSRVVEGKYKVINKRKEENENGELEEIVEEEEVYPDEEQITEELLPAKRIALDALAHILQPLAEKCHITEAENNNTMTLQQNKEEEELTPGFTPAVQASDTDVKIVEATNILQKFDEKRKFQEDMQTGYAMFNKKPRTGIEFLVKQGRLENTPEAVAQFLYKNSDFLDKREIGDYMGEPKDFNLAVLKAYADGINFKGLSFDMGIRTFLERFRLPGEAQKIDRMIERFANAYCEQNPGVFVNTDA
;
A
#
# COMPACT_ATOMS: atom_id res chain seq x y z
N VAL A 1 -13.88 -21.13 -0.19
CA VAL A 1 -12.96 -20.70 -1.26
C VAL A 1 -13.57 -20.98 -2.63
N GLU A 2 -13.89 -22.22 -2.97
CA GLU A 2 -14.38 -22.62 -4.29
C GLU A 2 -15.62 -21.82 -4.74
N VAL A 3 -16.68 -21.78 -3.94
CA VAL A 3 -17.92 -21.03 -4.26
C VAL A 3 -17.63 -19.54 -4.45
N SER A 4 -16.79 -18.95 -3.60
CA SER A 4 -16.42 -17.53 -3.69
C SER A 4 -15.69 -17.23 -5.00
N LEU A 5 -14.77 -18.11 -5.43
CA LEU A 5 -14.03 -17.98 -6.69
C LEU A 5 -14.95 -18.13 -7.91
N HIS A 6 -15.87 -19.10 -7.88
CA HIS A 6 -16.84 -19.30 -8.97
C HIS A 6 -17.79 -18.11 -9.17
N ILE A 7 -18.08 -17.35 -8.11
CA ILE A 7 -18.88 -16.13 -8.19
C ILE A 7 -18.01 -14.94 -8.63
N PHE A 8 -16.80 -14.83 -8.06
CA PHE A 8 -15.93 -13.68 -8.29
C PHE A 8 -15.40 -13.59 -9.72
N THR A 9 -14.95 -14.72 -10.30
CA THR A 9 -14.39 -14.76 -11.66
C THR A 9 -15.35 -14.18 -12.71
N PRO A 10 -16.63 -14.60 -12.82
CA PRO A 10 -17.58 -13.99 -13.75
C PRO A 10 -17.90 -12.52 -13.44
N LEU A 11 -17.91 -12.13 -12.15
CA LEU A 11 -18.14 -10.74 -11.76
C LEU A 11 -17.01 -9.83 -12.27
N VAL A 12 -15.75 -10.22 -12.06
CA VAL A 12 -14.60 -9.46 -12.57
C VAL A 12 -14.65 -9.39 -14.09
N ASN A 13 -14.87 -10.50 -14.79
CA ASN A 13 -14.87 -10.52 -16.24
C ASN A 13 -15.96 -9.63 -16.86
N LYS A 14 -17.10 -9.44 -16.19
CA LYS A 14 -18.23 -8.68 -16.73
C LYS A 14 -18.39 -7.27 -16.17
N PHE A 15 -18.00 -7.04 -14.92
CA PHE A 15 -18.36 -5.83 -14.17
C PHE A 15 -17.15 -5.09 -13.57
N ARG A 16 -15.90 -5.45 -13.90
CA ARG A 16 -14.67 -4.92 -13.28
C ARG A 16 -14.59 -3.38 -13.24
N ILE A 17 -15.15 -2.71 -14.23
CA ILE A 17 -15.17 -1.24 -14.29
C ILE A 17 -15.96 -0.65 -13.12
N PHE A 18 -16.98 -1.34 -12.63
CA PHE A 18 -17.88 -0.86 -11.58
C PHE A 18 -17.51 -1.34 -10.18
N ILE A 19 -16.68 -2.39 -10.07
CA ILE A 19 -16.35 -3.07 -8.81
C ILE A 19 -14.86 -2.93 -8.44
N LYS A 20 -14.28 -1.76 -8.72
CA LYS A 20 -12.84 -1.51 -8.47
C LYS A 20 -12.43 -1.79 -7.03
N LYS A 21 -13.20 -1.30 -6.04
CA LYS A 21 -12.89 -1.51 -4.61
C LYS A 21 -13.05 -2.96 -4.18
N GLU A 22 -14.06 -3.63 -4.69
CA GLU A 22 -14.34 -5.04 -4.41
C GLU A 22 -13.25 -5.94 -4.97
N ILE A 23 -12.68 -5.62 -6.14
CA ILE A 23 -11.52 -6.32 -6.71
C ILE A 23 -10.31 -6.14 -5.80
N GLU A 24 -10.03 -4.92 -5.33
CA GLU A 24 -8.94 -4.64 -4.41
C GLU A 24 -9.08 -5.48 -3.13
N VAL A 25 -10.24 -5.42 -2.48
CA VAL A 25 -10.52 -6.17 -1.25
C VAL A 25 -10.37 -7.69 -1.48
N PHE A 26 -10.86 -8.22 -2.61
CA PHE A 26 -10.77 -9.64 -2.93
C PHE A 26 -9.32 -10.07 -3.14
N ILE A 27 -8.58 -9.36 -3.98
CA ILE A 27 -7.18 -9.70 -4.27
C ILE A 27 -6.35 -9.62 -2.99
N ILE A 28 -6.47 -8.56 -2.22
CA ILE A 28 -5.66 -8.37 -1.00
C ILE A 28 -6.03 -9.37 0.09
N ASN A 29 -7.31 -9.51 0.40
CA ASN A 29 -7.75 -10.24 1.60
C ASN A 29 -8.04 -11.73 1.35
N ILE A 30 -8.18 -12.15 0.10
CA ILE A 30 -8.44 -13.56 -0.23
C ILE A 30 -7.28 -14.14 -1.04
N PHE A 31 -7.00 -13.57 -2.22
CA PHE A 31 -6.02 -14.10 -3.14
C PHE A 31 -4.61 -14.10 -2.54
N LEU A 32 -4.11 -12.92 -2.16
CA LEU A 32 -2.75 -12.79 -1.61
C LEU A 32 -2.62 -13.47 -0.24
N VAL A 33 -3.65 -13.43 0.60
CA VAL A 33 -3.63 -14.07 1.92
C VAL A 33 -3.53 -15.61 1.78
N ILE A 34 -4.33 -16.22 0.90
CA ILE A 34 -4.28 -17.68 0.69
C ILE A 34 -2.92 -18.10 0.12
N LEU A 35 -2.39 -17.35 -0.85
CA LEU A 35 -1.10 -17.70 -1.48
C LEU A 35 0.10 -17.51 -0.54
N ASN A 36 0.07 -16.48 0.30
CA ASN A 36 1.16 -16.19 1.24
C ASN A 36 1.05 -16.99 2.56
N SER A 37 -0.10 -17.57 2.88
CA SER A 37 -0.28 -18.34 4.12
C SER A 37 0.35 -19.73 4.03
N GLN A 38 1.14 -20.09 5.06
CA GLN A 38 1.66 -21.45 5.23
C GLN A 38 0.57 -22.46 5.58
N ASN A 39 -0.46 -22.01 6.30
CA ASN A 39 -1.54 -22.87 6.78
C ASN A 39 -2.62 -23.14 5.73
N SER A 40 -2.55 -22.50 4.56
CA SER A 40 -3.49 -22.75 3.47
C SER A 40 -3.16 -24.08 2.79
N ALA A 41 -4.18 -24.95 2.68
CA ALA A 41 -4.04 -26.20 1.96
C ALA A 41 -3.61 -25.94 0.50
N MET A 42 -2.71 -26.78 -0.02
CA MET A 42 -2.17 -26.64 -1.38
C MET A 42 -3.28 -26.58 -2.42
N ARG A 43 -4.32 -27.38 -2.27
CA ARG A 43 -5.51 -27.35 -3.13
C ARG A 43 -6.17 -25.98 -3.20
N HIS A 44 -6.23 -25.23 -2.08
CA HIS A 44 -6.79 -23.86 -2.09
C HIS A 44 -5.88 -22.89 -2.86
N LYS A 45 -4.56 -23.05 -2.76
CA LYS A 45 -3.60 -22.24 -3.52
C LYS A 45 -3.76 -22.48 -5.02
N GLU A 46 -3.85 -23.75 -5.44
CA GLU A 46 -4.10 -24.13 -6.83
C GLU A 46 -5.38 -23.49 -7.36
N MET A 47 -6.49 -23.67 -6.66
CA MET A 47 -7.80 -23.11 -7.07
C MET A 47 -7.77 -21.59 -7.22
N VAL A 48 -7.06 -20.89 -6.34
CA VAL A 48 -6.92 -19.44 -6.39
C VAL A 48 -6.10 -19.01 -7.61
N ILE A 49 -5.01 -19.71 -7.92
CA ILE A 49 -4.18 -19.42 -9.11
C ILE A 49 -4.93 -19.76 -10.39
N GLU A 50 -5.67 -20.89 -10.42
CA GLU A 50 -6.52 -21.27 -11.56
C GLU A 50 -7.60 -20.20 -11.85
N ALA A 51 -8.28 -19.70 -10.81
CA ALA A 51 -9.26 -18.64 -10.94
C ALA A 51 -8.63 -17.33 -11.46
N PHE A 52 -7.42 -17.02 -11.01
CA PHE A 52 -6.66 -15.86 -11.49
C PHE A 52 -6.24 -16.03 -12.96
N ASN A 53 -5.80 -17.22 -13.35
CA ASN A 53 -5.50 -17.54 -14.74
C ASN A 53 -6.73 -17.37 -15.65
N GLU A 54 -7.93 -17.75 -15.17
CA GLU A 54 -9.17 -17.58 -15.92
C GLU A 54 -9.49 -16.08 -16.15
N ILE A 55 -9.30 -15.24 -15.15
CA ILE A 55 -9.47 -13.79 -15.27
C ILE A 55 -8.41 -13.21 -16.21
N ASN A 56 -7.19 -13.71 -16.13
CA ASN A 56 -6.03 -13.22 -16.87
C ASN A 56 -6.03 -13.64 -18.36
N LYS A 57 -6.98 -14.45 -18.81
CA LYS A 57 -7.22 -14.71 -20.24
C LYS A 57 -7.58 -13.45 -21.02
N ASP A 58 -8.14 -12.43 -20.36
CA ASP A 58 -8.29 -11.11 -20.95
C ASP A 58 -6.96 -10.34 -20.88
N PRO A 59 -6.29 -10.08 -22.02
CA PRO A 59 -4.99 -9.42 -22.04
C PRO A 59 -5.00 -8.01 -21.44
N ASN A 60 -6.18 -7.38 -21.36
CA ASN A 60 -6.31 -6.03 -20.82
C ASN A 60 -6.41 -6.01 -19.29
N PHE A 61 -6.77 -7.12 -18.65
CA PHE A 61 -7.01 -7.16 -17.21
C PHE A 61 -5.79 -6.70 -16.41
N MET A 62 -4.59 -7.22 -16.72
CA MET A 62 -3.36 -6.83 -16.01
C MET A 62 -2.94 -5.39 -16.29
N ILE A 63 -3.21 -4.89 -17.48
CA ILE A 63 -2.96 -3.49 -17.83
C ILE A 63 -3.90 -2.58 -17.05
N GLU A 64 -5.18 -2.93 -16.98
CA GLU A 64 -6.16 -2.20 -16.19
C GLU A 64 -5.84 -2.26 -14.69
N LEU A 65 -5.37 -3.41 -14.20
CA LEU A 65 -4.90 -3.54 -12.81
C LEU A 65 -3.75 -2.57 -12.52
N PHE A 66 -2.73 -2.53 -13.38
CA PHE A 66 -1.61 -1.61 -13.26
C PHE A 66 -2.06 -0.14 -13.31
N ILE A 67 -2.85 0.25 -14.32
CA ILE A 67 -3.28 1.64 -14.49
C ILE A 67 -4.17 2.10 -13.34
N ASN A 68 -5.11 1.23 -12.90
CA ASN A 68 -6.11 1.60 -11.90
C ASN A 68 -5.60 1.60 -10.47
N TYR A 69 -4.55 0.82 -10.16
CA TYR A 69 -4.08 0.67 -8.78
C TYR A 69 -2.60 1.03 -8.62
N ASP A 70 -1.71 0.54 -9.49
CA ASP A 70 -0.29 0.81 -9.35
C ASP A 70 0.10 2.23 -9.78
N CYS A 71 -0.69 2.87 -10.65
CA CYS A 71 -0.54 4.28 -11.02
C CYS A 71 -1.37 5.25 -10.15
N ASP A 72 -2.19 4.76 -9.23
CA ASP A 72 -2.98 5.59 -8.30
C ASP A 72 -2.27 5.69 -6.95
N ILE A 73 -1.91 6.91 -6.54
CA ILE A 73 -1.14 7.19 -5.31
C ILE A 73 -1.86 6.72 -4.03
N ASN A 74 -3.21 6.69 -4.06
CA ASN A 74 -4.04 6.31 -2.92
C ASN A 74 -4.37 4.82 -2.88
N SER A 75 -4.01 4.06 -3.92
CA SER A 75 -4.28 2.64 -4.04
C SER A 75 -3.03 1.81 -3.75
N ARG A 76 -3.21 0.56 -3.34
CA ARG A 76 -2.11 -0.39 -3.19
C ARG A 76 -1.56 -0.82 -4.55
N SER A 77 -0.27 -1.14 -4.65
CA SER A 77 0.36 -1.63 -5.89
C SER A 77 0.01 -3.11 -6.12
N MET A 78 -1.18 -3.35 -6.65
CA MET A 78 -1.75 -4.70 -6.77
C MET A 78 -1.10 -5.54 -7.86
N TYR A 79 -0.74 -4.94 -8.98
CA TYR A 79 -0.01 -5.62 -10.04
C TYR A 79 1.33 -6.14 -9.51
N GLU A 80 2.09 -5.29 -8.82
CA GLU A 80 3.37 -5.65 -8.21
C GLU A 80 3.21 -6.75 -7.16
N ASP A 81 2.22 -6.64 -6.27
CA ASP A 81 1.96 -7.63 -5.22
C ASP A 81 1.58 -9.00 -5.80
N VAL A 82 0.76 -9.04 -6.86
CA VAL A 82 0.36 -10.27 -7.54
C VAL A 82 1.57 -10.93 -8.21
N VAL A 83 2.34 -10.18 -9.01
CA VAL A 83 3.53 -10.71 -9.69
C VAL A 83 4.56 -11.23 -8.68
N ARG A 84 4.83 -10.46 -7.63
CA ARG A 84 5.75 -10.85 -6.55
C ARG A 84 5.29 -12.13 -5.84
N THR A 85 3.99 -12.25 -5.56
CA THR A 85 3.44 -13.42 -4.88
C THR A 85 3.50 -14.67 -5.76
N LEU A 86 3.14 -14.56 -7.04
CA LEU A 86 3.27 -15.68 -8.00
C LEU A 86 4.73 -16.11 -8.16
N SER A 87 5.67 -15.16 -8.24
CA SER A 87 7.11 -15.46 -8.32
C SER A 87 7.59 -16.24 -7.10
N ARG A 88 7.15 -15.88 -5.88
CA ARG A 88 7.45 -16.64 -4.66
C ARG A 88 6.92 -18.08 -4.71
N VAL A 89 5.69 -18.25 -5.20
CA VAL A 89 5.11 -19.60 -5.36
C VAL A 89 5.95 -20.43 -6.33
N VAL A 90 6.39 -19.87 -7.46
CA VAL A 90 7.27 -20.55 -8.43
C VAL A 90 8.61 -20.92 -7.80
N GLU A 91 9.22 -20.01 -7.03
CA GLU A 91 10.48 -20.23 -6.33
C GLU A 91 10.33 -21.22 -5.15
N GLY A 92 9.09 -21.46 -4.70
CA GLY A 92 8.80 -22.26 -3.52
C GLY A 92 9.08 -21.54 -2.20
N LYS A 93 9.25 -20.23 -2.24
CA LYS A 93 9.46 -19.40 -1.06
C LYS A 93 8.15 -19.13 -0.33
N TYR A 94 8.17 -19.25 0.99
CA TYR A 94 7.04 -18.90 1.86
C TYR A 94 7.47 -17.86 2.88
N LYS A 95 6.59 -16.91 3.17
CA LYS A 95 6.76 -16.03 4.32
C LYS A 95 6.40 -16.80 5.58
N VAL A 96 7.35 -16.90 6.51
CA VAL A 96 7.10 -17.38 7.86
C VAL A 96 6.91 -16.18 8.75
N ILE A 97 5.76 -16.12 9.41
CA ILE A 97 5.52 -15.13 10.46
C ILE A 97 5.91 -15.79 11.78
N ASN A 98 7.12 -15.52 12.24
CA ASN A 98 7.59 -15.97 13.54
C ASN A 98 7.09 -15.01 14.61
N LYS A 99 6.17 -15.47 15.44
CA LYS A 99 5.74 -14.76 16.63
C LYS A 99 6.60 -15.23 17.80
N ARG A 100 7.53 -14.40 18.24
CA ARG A 100 8.30 -14.62 19.46
C ARG A 100 7.75 -13.74 20.56
N LYS A 101 7.69 -14.30 21.77
CA LYS A 101 7.45 -13.51 22.98
C LYS A 101 8.80 -13.27 23.60
N GLU A 102 9.26 -12.05 23.62
CA GLU A 102 10.45 -11.65 24.35
C GLU A 102 10.04 -10.87 25.60
N GLU A 103 10.75 -11.18 26.68
CA GLU A 103 10.57 -10.47 27.95
C GLU A 103 11.38 -9.16 27.86
N ASN A 104 10.68 -8.03 27.95
CA ASN A 104 11.35 -6.73 27.94
C ASN A 104 12.07 -6.48 29.28
N GLU A 105 12.88 -5.43 29.36
CA GLU A 105 13.65 -5.07 30.58
C GLU A 105 12.76 -4.85 31.82
N ASN A 106 11.45 -4.73 31.64
CA ASN A 106 10.46 -4.57 32.70
C ASN A 106 9.76 -5.88 33.10
N GLY A 107 10.13 -7.04 32.51
CA GLY A 107 9.51 -8.34 32.79
C GLY A 107 8.17 -8.57 32.10
N GLU A 108 7.79 -7.75 31.12
CA GLU A 108 6.57 -7.91 30.33
C GLU A 108 6.87 -8.67 29.02
N LEU A 109 6.00 -9.61 28.66
CA LEU A 109 6.11 -10.38 27.42
C LEU A 109 5.61 -9.54 26.24
N GLU A 110 6.50 -9.13 25.36
CA GLU A 110 6.17 -8.48 24.09
C GLU A 110 6.12 -9.52 22.97
N GLU A 111 5.08 -9.44 22.13
CA GLU A 111 4.97 -10.26 20.93
C GLU A 111 5.73 -9.57 19.78
N ILE A 112 6.93 -10.09 19.46
CA ILE A 112 7.71 -9.64 18.31
C ILE A 112 7.27 -10.48 17.11
N VAL A 113 6.82 -9.81 16.06
CA VAL A 113 6.44 -10.40 14.78
C VAL A 113 7.57 -10.19 13.80
N GLU A 114 8.32 -11.24 13.50
CA GLU A 114 9.35 -11.23 12.47
C GLU A 114 8.82 -11.92 11.22
N GLU A 115 8.88 -11.24 10.07
CA GLU A 115 8.62 -11.84 8.76
C GLU A 115 9.95 -12.35 8.19
N GLU A 116 10.10 -13.67 8.05
CA GLU A 116 11.26 -14.31 7.47
C GLU A 116 10.87 -15.03 6.17
N GLU A 117 11.64 -14.86 5.09
CA GLU A 117 11.51 -15.68 3.88
C GLU A 117 12.27 -16.99 4.09
N VAL A 118 11.54 -18.11 4.18
CA VAL A 118 12.13 -19.44 4.35
C VAL A 118 12.16 -20.14 3.00
N TYR A 119 13.31 -20.73 2.68
CA TYR A 119 13.48 -21.67 1.57
C TYR A 119 13.20 -23.07 2.10
N PRO A 120 12.30 -23.84 1.47
CA PRO A 120 12.16 -25.26 1.83
C PRO A 120 13.45 -25.99 1.49
N ASP A 121 13.89 -26.87 2.36
CA ASP A 121 15.00 -27.78 2.07
C ASP A 121 14.69 -28.58 0.79
N GLU A 122 15.69 -28.85 -0.05
CA GLU A 122 15.52 -29.52 -1.34
C GLU A 122 14.78 -30.87 -1.24
N GLU A 123 14.86 -31.54 -0.09
CA GLU A 123 14.11 -32.78 0.20
C GLU A 123 12.61 -32.57 0.50
N GLN A 124 12.19 -31.33 0.80
CA GLN A 124 10.78 -30.97 1.08
C GLN A 124 10.04 -30.43 -0.15
N ILE A 125 10.67 -30.34 -1.30
CA ILE A 125 9.99 -30.07 -2.58
C ILE A 125 9.22 -31.32 -2.96
N THR A 126 8.13 -31.57 -2.24
CA THR A 126 7.26 -32.70 -2.44
C THR A 126 6.53 -32.61 -3.77
N GLU A 127 6.17 -33.76 -4.34
CA GLU A 127 5.31 -33.86 -5.55
C GLU A 127 4.06 -32.99 -5.46
N GLU A 128 3.58 -32.68 -4.24
CA GLU A 128 2.43 -31.81 -3.98
C GLU A 128 2.65 -30.35 -4.35
N LEU A 129 3.90 -29.84 -4.33
CA LEU A 129 4.20 -28.44 -4.66
C LEU A 129 4.32 -28.20 -6.17
N LEU A 130 4.65 -29.22 -6.94
CA LEU A 130 4.86 -29.15 -8.37
C LEU A 130 3.65 -28.60 -9.17
N PRO A 131 2.40 -29.02 -8.90
CA PRO A 131 1.23 -28.49 -9.61
C PRO A 131 1.05 -26.98 -9.41
N ALA A 132 1.13 -26.50 -8.15
CA ALA A 132 0.97 -25.09 -7.84
C ALA A 132 2.07 -24.23 -8.48
N LYS A 133 3.33 -24.70 -8.47
CA LYS A 133 4.44 -24.02 -9.15
C LYS A 133 4.22 -23.90 -10.66
N ARG A 134 3.76 -24.98 -11.29
CA ARG A 134 3.49 -25.00 -12.73
C ARG A 134 2.37 -24.01 -13.08
N ILE A 135 1.25 -24.05 -12.35
CA ILE A 135 0.11 -23.15 -12.59
C ILE A 135 0.51 -21.69 -12.36
N ALA A 136 1.36 -21.41 -11.34
CA ALA A 136 1.86 -20.07 -11.07
C ALA A 136 2.84 -19.60 -12.18
N LEU A 137 3.67 -20.48 -12.72
CA LEU A 137 4.53 -20.16 -13.85
C LEU A 137 3.72 -19.85 -15.12
N ASP A 138 2.67 -20.64 -15.38
CA ASP A 138 1.75 -20.40 -16.49
C ASP A 138 1.02 -19.05 -16.30
N ALA A 139 0.64 -18.70 -15.05
CA ALA A 139 0.05 -17.40 -14.74
C ALA A 139 1.00 -16.24 -15.05
N LEU A 140 2.27 -16.33 -14.64
CA LEU A 140 3.29 -15.34 -14.97
C LEU A 140 3.53 -15.21 -16.48
N ALA A 141 3.56 -16.34 -17.19
CA ALA A 141 3.70 -16.34 -18.65
C ALA A 141 2.52 -15.63 -19.33
N HIS A 142 1.27 -15.87 -18.88
CA HIS A 142 0.08 -15.17 -19.38
C HIS A 142 0.09 -13.66 -19.06
N ILE A 143 0.73 -13.23 -17.98
CA ILE A 143 0.91 -11.80 -17.67
C ILE A 143 1.92 -11.15 -18.61
N LEU A 144 3.03 -11.83 -18.88
CA LEU A 144 4.16 -11.27 -19.63
C LEU A 144 3.95 -11.30 -21.14
N GLN A 145 3.31 -12.35 -21.67
CA GLN A 145 3.14 -12.53 -23.12
C GLN A 145 2.40 -11.34 -23.80
N PRO A 146 1.24 -10.86 -23.31
CA PRO A 146 0.57 -9.73 -23.94
C PRO A 146 1.38 -8.42 -23.87
N LEU A 147 2.18 -8.25 -22.79
CA LEU A 147 3.05 -7.08 -22.65
C LEU A 147 4.19 -7.15 -23.68
N ALA A 148 4.84 -8.31 -23.86
CA ALA A 148 5.88 -8.51 -24.85
C ALA A 148 5.37 -8.30 -26.28
N GLU A 149 4.19 -8.84 -26.61
CA GLU A 149 3.56 -8.64 -27.92
C GLU A 149 3.29 -7.16 -28.21
N LYS A 150 2.77 -6.40 -27.22
CA LYS A 150 2.53 -4.96 -27.36
C LYS A 150 3.83 -4.16 -27.49
N CYS A 151 4.89 -4.53 -26.77
CA CYS A 151 6.20 -3.88 -26.90
C CYS A 151 6.78 -4.09 -28.30
N HIS A 152 6.71 -5.29 -28.86
CA HIS A 152 7.19 -5.57 -30.22
C HIS A 152 6.41 -4.82 -31.31
N ILE A 153 5.10 -4.66 -31.14
CA ILE A 153 4.26 -3.87 -32.05
C ILE A 153 4.67 -2.41 -32.03
N THR A 154 4.90 -1.83 -30.84
CA THR A 154 5.33 -0.41 -30.70
C THR A 154 6.73 -0.17 -31.27
N GLU A 155 7.67 -1.10 -31.13
CA GLU A 155 8.99 -1.01 -31.76
C GLU A 155 8.90 -1.07 -33.31
N ALA A 156 8.06 -1.94 -33.84
CA ALA A 156 7.84 -2.03 -35.28
C ALA A 156 7.16 -0.79 -35.86
N GLU A 157 6.19 -0.21 -35.15
CA GLU A 157 5.54 1.04 -35.54
C GLU A 157 6.48 2.25 -35.46
N ASN A 158 7.31 2.35 -34.42
CA ASN A 158 8.30 3.40 -34.26
C ASN A 158 9.39 3.34 -35.35
N ASN A 159 9.87 2.15 -35.69
CA ASN A 159 10.83 1.96 -36.76
C ASN A 159 10.26 2.35 -38.14
N ASN A 160 8.98 2.03 -38.40
CA ASN A 160 8.28 2.46 -39.62
C ASN A 160 8.07 4.00 -39.66
N THR A 161 7.79 4.62 -38.52
CA THR A 161 7.60 6.08 -38.41
C THR A 161 8.93 6.82 -38.62
N MET A 162 10.04 6.30 -38.06
CA MET A 162 11.37 6.88 -38.31
C MET A 162 11.79 6.77 -39.78
N THR A 163 11.47 5.66 -40.44
CA THR A 163 11.79 5.48 -41.88
C THR A 163 10.97 6.39 -42.76
N LEU A 164 9.72 6.69 -42.37
CA LEU A 164 8.85 7.64 -43.09
C LEU A 164 9.26 9.10 -42.86
N GLN A 165 9.86 9.43 -41.71
CA GLN A 165 10.38 10.80 -41.45
C GLN A 165 11.69 11.05 -42.20
N GLN A 166 12.59 10.08 -42.31
CA GLN A 166 13.82 10.22 -43.11
C GLN A 166 13.55 10.42 -44.60
N ASN A 167 12.45 9.87 -45.12
CA ASN A 167 12.06 10.04 -46.53
C ASN A 167 11.30 11.35 -46.81
N LYS A 168 10.94 12.15 -45.79
CA LYS A 168 10.26 13.47 -45.96
C LYS A 168 11.18 14.66 -45.87
N GLU A 169 12.44 14.50 -45.48
CA GLU A 169 13.41 15.61 -45.42
C GLU A 169 14.06 15.94 -46.75
N GLU A 170 13.79 15.18 -47.83
CA GLU A 170 14.33 15.44 -49.16
C GLU A 170 13.37 16.13 -50.17
N GLU A 171 12.15 16.53 -49.76
CA GLU A 171 11.24 17.32 -50.62
C GLU A 171 11.04 18.75 -50.15
N GLU A 172 11.65 19.64 -50.91
CA GLU A 172 11.65 21.10 -50.99
C GLU A 172 10.56 21.93 -50.30
N LEU A 173 11.09 22.96 -49.66
CA LEU A 173 10.46 24.22 -49.23
C LEU A 173 9.57 24.89 -50.29
N THR A 174 8.26 25.00 -49.98
CA THR A 174 7.44 26.12 -50.47
C THR A 174 6.72 26.79 -49.31
N PRO A 175 6.76 28.11 -49.17
CA PRO A 175 6.14 28.84 -48.06
C PRO A 175 4.69 29.18 -48.36
N GLY A 176 3.81 28.80 -47.50
CA GLY A 176 2.45 29.32 -47.47
C GLY A 176 1.36 28.27 -47.25
N PHE A 177 1.12 27.97 -46.03
CA PHE A 177 -0.19 27.71 -45.43
C PHE A 177 0.06 27.00 -44.08
N THR A 178 -0.29 27.61 -42.96
CA THR A 178 -0.32 26.96 -41.67
C THR A 178 -1.66 26.22 -41.52
N PRO A 179 -1.74 24.91 -41.67
CA PRO A 179 -2.89 24.17 -41.20
C PRO A 179 -2.77 24.05 -39.70
N ALA A 180 -3.88 24.28 -38.99
CA ALA A 180 -4.03 23.90 -37.59
C ALA A 180 -3.66 22.44 -37.48
N VAL A 181 -2.56 22.13 -36.77
CA VAL A 181 -2.09 20.77 -36.52
C VAL A 181 -3.17 20.12 -35.61
N GLN A 182 -4.07 19.35 -36.20
CA GLN A 182 -4.84 18.38 -35.47
C GLN A 182 -3.84 17.33 -34.96
N ALA A 183 -3.68 17.25 -33.65
CA ALA A 183 -2.84 16.22 -33.01
C ALA A 183 -3.24 14.86 -33.59
N SER A 184 -2.27 14.11 -34.10
CA SER A 184 -2.54 12.79 -34.66
C SER A 184 -2.95 11.84 -33.53
N ASP A 185 -3.73 10.82 -33.85
CA ASP A 185 -4.17 9.79 -32.89
C ASP A 185 -2.95 9.14 -32.15
N THR A 186 -1.80 9.16 -32.79
CA THR A 186 -0.50 8.71 -32.26
C THR A 186 0.05 9.66 -31.20
N ASP A 187 -0.06 10.99 -31.40
CA ASP A 187 0.42 11.99 -30.44
C ASP A 187 -0.40 11.95 -29.15
N VAL A 188 -1.72 11.72 -29.25
CA VAL A 188 -2.62 11.57 -28.09
C VAL A 188 -2.25 10.33 -27.29
N LYS A 189 -1.99 9.19 -27.93
CA LYS A 189 -1.60 7.94 -27.26
C LYS A 189 -0.23 8.06 -26.57
N ILE A 190 0.73 8.76 -27.16
CA ILE A 190 2.04 9.00 -26.55
C ILE A 190 1.90 9.87 -25.30
N VAL A 191 1.07 10.92 -25.34
CA VAL A 191 0.82 11.81 -24.19
C VAL A 191 0.13 11.04 -23.06
N GLU A 192 -0.85 10.18 -23.36
CA GLU A 192 -1.50 9.34 -22.36
C GLU A 192 -0.54 8.35 -21.70
N ALA A 193 0.30 7.67 -22.48
CA ALA A 193 1.31 6.75 -21.96
C ALA A 193 2.33 7.47 -21.08
N THR A 194 2.79 8.65 -21.48
CA THR A 194 3.71 9.48 -20.69
C THR A 194 3.10 9.91 -19.37
N ASN A 195 1.81 10.30 -19.36
CA ASN A 195 1.09 10.65 -18.14
C ASN A 195 0.95 9.46 -17.17
N ILE A 196 0.75 8.25 -17.69
CA ILE A 196 0.65 7.02 -16.89
C ILE A 196 2.00 6.71 -16.23
N LEU A 197 3.09 6.78 -16.98
CA LEU A 197 4.45 6.56 -16.46
C LEU A 197 4.82 7.61 -15.41
N GLN A 198 4.50 8.88 -15.62
CA GLN A 198 4.72 9.93 -14.62
C GLN A 198 3.97 9.66 -13.32
N LYS A 199 2.70 9.27 -13.38
CA LYS A 199 1.92 8.91 -12.18
C LYS A 199 2.52 7.72 -11.43
N PHE A 200 3.01 6.72 -12.15
CA PHE A 200 3.67 5.57 -11.55
C PHE A 200 4.98 5.97 -10.85
N ASP A 201 5.82 6.76 -11.51
CA ASP A 201 7.08 7.26 -10.92
C ASP A 201 6.82 8.16 -9.71
N GLU A 202 5.79 9.02 -9.76
CA GLU A 202 5.37 9.85 -8.63
C GLU A 202 4.92 8.99 -7.44
N LYS A 203 4.11 7.96 -7.68
CA LYS A 203 3.67 7.03 -6.64
C LYS A 203 4.85 6.27 -6.03
N ARG A 204 5.73 5.72 -6.86
CA ARG A 204 6.92 5.01 -6.41
C ARG A 204 7.79 5.90 -5.53
N LYS A 205 8.07 7.12 -5.99
CA LYS A 205 8.83 8.11 -5.21
C LYS A 205 8.12 8.47 -3.90
N PHE A 206 6.79 8.61 -3.93
CA PHE A 206 6.00 8.84 -2.71
C PHE A 206 6.18 7.69 -1.71
N GLN A 207 6.10 6.44 -2.15
CA GLN A 207 6.28 5.27 -1.29
C GLN A 207 7.70 5.17 -0.72
N GLU A 208 8.73 5.42 -1.54
CA GLU A 208 10.13 5.46 -1.12
C GLU A 208 10.37 6.55 -0.05
N ASP A 209 9.84 7.76 -0.27
CA ASP A 209 9.92 8.87 0.68
C ASP A 209 9.22 8.52 2.00
N MET A 210 8.02 7.91 1.95
CA MET A 210 7.27 7.50 3.14
C MET A 210 8.02 6.43 3.93
N GLN A 211 8.54 5.38 3.29
CA GLN A 211 9.32 4.33 3.94
C GLN A 211 10.59 4.90 4.61
N THR A 212 11.29 5.78 3.90
CA THR A 212 12.45 6.48 4.46
C THR A 212 12.07 7.33 5.67
N GLY A 213 10.95 8.06 5.56
CA GLY A 213 10.39 8.86 6.65
C GLY A 213 10.05 8.02 7.88
N TYR A 214 9.42 6.85 7.71
CA TYR A 214 9.13 5.91 8.80
C TYR A 214 10.42 5.40 9.46
N ALA A 215 11.39 4.96 8.68
CA ALA A 215 12.67 4.49 9.20
C ALA A 215 13.44 5.59 9.98
N MET A 216 13.35 6.83 9.51
CA MET A 216 13.94 7.98 10.21
C MET A 216 13.16 8.33 11.47
N PHE A 217 11.82 8.26 11.44
CA PHE A 217 10.94 8.50 12.58
C PHE A 217 11.22 7.51 13.70
N ASN A 218 11.28 6.22 13.39
CA ASN A 218 11.53 5.14 14.36
C ASN A 218 12.92 5.22 15.04
N LYS A 219 13.85 5.97 14.45
CA LYS A 219 15.14 6.29 15.09
C LYS A 219 15.10 7.59 15.87
N LYS A 220 14.44 8.61 15.34
CA LYS A 220 14.31 9.93 15.92
C LYS A 220 13.11 10.65 15.29
N PRO A 221 11.97 10.72 15.97
CA PRO A 221 10.69 11.21 15.42
C PRO A 221 10.78 12.54 14.70
N ARG A 222 11.46 13.51 15.31
CA ARG A 222 11.61 14.84 14.72
C ARG A 222 12.27 14.81 13.35
N THR A 223 13.31 13.99 13.17
CA THR A 223 14.02 13.92 11.88
C THR A 223 13.18 13.28 10.79
N GLY A 224 12.35 12.30 11.13
CA GLY A 224 11.42 11.68 10.19
C GLY A 224 10.35 12.67 9.73
N ILE A 225 9.76 13.43 10.66
CA ILE A 225 8.77 14.47 10.34
C ILE A 225 9.40 15.57 9.48
N GLU A 226 10.56 16.11 9.87
CA GLU A 226 11.27 17.15 9.11
C GLU A 226 11.62 16.68 7.69
N PHE A 227 12.01 15.41 7.52
CA PHE A 227 12.26 14.79 6.22
C PHE A 227 10.99 14.77 5.36
N LEU A 228 9.89 14.25 5.87
CA LEU A 228 8.62 14.16 5.14
C LEU A 228 8.07 15.54 4.77
N VAL A 229 8.20 16.52 5.65
CA VAL A 229 7.84 17.92 5.36
C VAL A 229 8.72 18.49 4.23
N LYS A 230 10.03 18.25 4.27
CA LYS A 230 10.96 18.70 3.23
C LYS A 230 10.67 18.08 1.87
N GLN A 231 10.24 16.81 1.84
CA GLN A 231 9.85 16.14 0.60
C GLN A 231 8.44 16.50 0.12
N GLY A 232 7.71 17.36 0.87
CA GLY A 232 6.34 17.74 0.54
C GLY A 232 5.33 16.61 0.72
N ARG A 233 5.64 15.59 1.53
CA ARG A 233 4.77 14.45 1.83
C ARG A 233 3.90 14.66 3.07
N LEU A 234 4.27 15.62 3.90
CA LEU A 234 3.59 15.99 5.12
C LEU A 234 3.56 17.51 5.27
N GLU A 235 2.40 18.07 5.59
CA GLU A 235 2.31 19.48 5.94
C GLU A 235 2.87 19.72 7.34
N ASN A 236 3.57 20.84 7.53
CA ASN A 236 4.15 21.22 8.82
C ASN A 236 3.11 21.91 9.71
N THR A 237 1.96 21.25 9.91
CA THR A 237 0.88 21.70 10.81
C THR A 237 0.63 20.64 11.89
N PRO A 238 0.26 21.03 13.11
CA PRO A 238 -0.03 20.07 14.18
C PRO A 238 -1.10 19.04 13.79
N GLU A 239 -2.12 19.46 13.06
CA GLU A 239 -3.23 18.63 12.60
C GLU A 239 -2.77 17.58 11.60
N ALA A 240 -1.95 17.98 10.63
CA ALA A 240 -1.40 17.05 9.63
C ALA A 240 -0.45 16.03 10.27
N VAL A 241 0.40 16.47 11.21
CA VAL A 241 1.29 15.57 11.94
C VAL A 241 0.50 14.61 12.83
N ALA A 242 -0.50 15.08 13.55
CA ALA A 242 -1.38 14.23 14.37
C ALA A 242 -2.08 13.16 13.53
N GLN A 243 -2.63 13.54 12.37
CA GLN A 243 -3.28 12.61 11.44
C GLN A 243 -2.28 11.61 10.86
N PHE A 244 -1.05 12.04 10.55
CA PHE A 244 0.02 11.17 10.10
C PHE A 244 0.36 10.12 11.15
N LEU A 245 0.58 10.50 12.40
CA LEU A 245 0.86 9.58 13.50
C LEU A 245 -0.28 8.57 13.71
N TYR A 246 -1.53 9.04 13.65
CA TYR A 246 -2.70 8.18 13.82
C TYR A 246 -2.85 7.16 12.69
N LYS A 247 -2.74 7.60 11.43
CA LYS A 247 -2.97 6.73 10.26
C LYS A 247 -1.84 5.73 10.02
N ASN A 248 -0.61 6.08 10.37
CA ASN A 248 0.57 5.28 10.07
C ASN A 248 1.16 4.59 11.31
N SER A 249 0.39 4.48 12.40
CA SER A 249 0.83 3.87 13.66
C SER A 249 1.33 2.42 13.52
N ASP A 250 0.90 1.70 12.47
CA ASP A 250 1.33 0.32 12.19
C ASP A 250 2.75 0.25 11.58
N PHE A 251 3.25 1.36 11.03
CA PHE A 251 4.59 1.48 10.46
C PHE A 251 5.56 2.27 11.36
N LEU A 252 5.02 2.92 12.39
CA LEU A 252 5.75 3.76 13.31
C LEU A 252 5.92 3.04 14.66
N ASP A 253 7.08 3.24 15.30
CA ASP A 253 7.29 2.76 16.66
C ASP A 253 6.33 3.49 17.61
N LYS A 254 5.48 2.73 18.28
CA LYS A 254 4.45 3.25 19.19
C LYS A 254 5.06 3.98 20.41
N ARG A 255 6.26 3.61 20.84
CA ARG A 255 6.98 4.30 21.92
C ARG A 255 7.44 5.68 21.46
N GLU A 256 8.04 5.74 20.27
CA GLU A 256 8.49 7.00 19.67
C GLU A 256 7.33 7.96 19.40
N ILE A 257 6.14 7.44 19.02
CA ILE A 257 4.92 8.27 18.89
C ILE A 257 4.57 8.89 20.24
N GLY A 258 4.52 8.09 21.33
CA GLY A 258 4.23 8.57 22.67
C GLY A 258 5.26 9.59 23.17
N ASP A 259 6.53 9.27 23.04
CA ASP A 259 7.60 10.19 23.43
C ASP A 259 7.54 11.52 22.68
N TYR A 260 7.29 11.48 21.36
CA TYR A 260 7.16 12.68 20.55
C TYR A 260 5.98 13.56 20.98
N MET A 261 4.79 12.98 21.16
CA MET A 261 3.62 13.74 21.59
C MET A 261 3.71 14.25 23.03
N GLY A 262 4.44 13.53 23.90
CA GLY A 262 4.67 13.90 25.30
C GLY A 262 5.69 15.03 25.52
N GLU A 263 6.46 15.45 24.50
CA GLU A 263 7.47 16.52 24.61
C GLU A 263 6.82 17.88 25.00
N PRO A 264 7.45 18.67 25.93
CA PRO A 264 6.89 19.92 26.41
C PRO A 264 7.12 21.12 25.47
N LYS A 265 7.14 20.90 24.15
CA LYS A 265 7.31 21.95 23.15
C LYS A 265 5.98 22.36 22.60
N ASP A 266 5.77 23.63 22.33
CA ASP A 266 4.48 24.17 21.87
C ASP A 266 3.92 23.41 20.66
N PHE A 267 4.76 23.07 19.68
CA PHE A 267 4.33 22.32 18.51
C PHE A 267 3.90 20.90 18.88
N ASN A 268 4.63 20.18 19.72
CA ASN A 268 4.31 18.82 20.15
C ASN A 268 3.01 18.80 20.99
N LEU A 269 2.83 19.80 21.87
CA LEU A 269 1.59 19.98 22.64
C LEU A 269 0.38 20.26 21.72
N ALA A 270 0.58 21.04 20.66
CA ALA A 270 -0.45 21.26 19.66
C ALA A 270 -0.76 19.99 18.85
N VAL A 271 0.25 19.17 18.53
CA VAL A 271 0.06 17.84 17.91
C VAL A 271 -0.72 16.90 18.83
N LEU A 272 -0.38 16.83 20.12
CA LEU A 272 -1.11 16.02 21.09
C LEU A 272 -2.57 16.47 21.19
N LYS A 273 -2.79 17.79 21.19
CA LYS A 273 -4.15 18.36 21.16
C LYS A 273 -4.92 17.90 19.93
N ALA A 274 -4.35 18.09 18.74
CA ALA A 274 -4.99 17.71 17.49
C ALA A 274 -5.25 16.20 17.40
N TYR A 275 -4.34 15.38 17.96
CA TYR A 275 -4.46 13.93 18.03
C TYR A 275 -5.66 13.52 18.89
N ALA A 276 -5.77 14.05 20.11
CA ALA A 276 -6.89 13.74 21.00
C ALA A 276 -8.24 14.24 20.46
N ASP A 277 -8.29 15.46 19.94
CA ASP A 277 -9.48 16.07 19.36
C ASP A 277 -9.96 15.35 18.08
N GLY A 278 -9.04 14.70 17.36
CA GLY A 278 -9.32 13.91 16.15
C GLY A 278 -9.99 12.55 16.41
N ILE A 279 -10.01 12.08 17.65
CA ILE A 279 -10.64 10.81 18.03
C ILE A 279 -12.08 11.04 18.44
N ASN A 280 -13.00 10.21 17.93
CA ASN A 280 -14.41 10.29 18.32
C ASN A 280 -14.66 9.49 19.60
N PHE A 281 -14.81 10.18 20.73
CA PHE A 281 -15.14 9.59 22.04
C PHE A 281 -16.63 9.63 22.38
N LYS A 282 -17.46 10.24 21.54
CA LYS A 282 -18.88 10.46 21.81
C LYS A 282 -19.61 9.15 22.11
N GLY A 283 -20.21 9.07 23.30
CA GLY A 283 -20.99 7.90 23.71
C GLY A 283 -20.17 6.68 24.13
N LEU A 284 -18.82 6.76 24.13
CA LEU A 284 -17.98 5.72 24.71
C LEU A 284 -17.97 5.81 26.23
N SER A 285 -17.93 4.66 26.92
CA SER A 285 -17.59 4.64 28.34
C SER A 285 -16.15 5.12 28.56
N PHE A 286 -15.84 5.61 29.76
CA PHE A 286 -14.51 6.16 30.06
C PHE A 286 -13.37 5.17 29.79
N ASP A 287 -13.54 3.90 30.21
CA ASP A 287 -12.58 2.83 29.99
C ASP A 287 -12.39 2.52 28.49
N MET A 288 -13.45 2.55 27.69
CA MET A 288 -13.36 2.40 26.25
C MET A 288 -12.71 3.63 25.60
N GLY A 289 -13.02 4.83 26.08
CA GLY A 289 -12.40 6.06 25.60
C GLY A 289 -10.89 6.06 25.78
N ILE A 290 -10.39 5.70 26.97
CA ILE A 290 -8.95 5.66 27.24
C ILE A 290 -8.25 4.54 26.43
N ARG A 291 -8.89 3.38 26.27
CA ARG A 291 -8.36 2.30 25.41
C ARG A 291 -8.23 2.74 23.96
N THR A 292 -9.24 3.41 23.43
CA THR A 292 -9.22 3.96 22.07
C THR A 292 -8.12 5.00 21.89
N PHE A 293 -7.92 5.87 22.92
CA PHE A 293 -6.84 6.85 22.89
C PHE A 293 -5.45 6.21 22.84
N LEU A 294 -5.24 5.16 23.64
CA LEU A 294 -3.94 4.47 23.78
C LEU A 294 -3.68 3.37 22.73
N GLU A 295 -4.64 3.07 21.86
CA GLU A 295 -4.54 1.93 20.91
C GLU A 295 -3.33 2.03 19.98
N ARG A 296 -2.99 3.26 19.55
CA ARG A 296 -2.03 3.49 18.48
C ARG A 296 -0.68 4.04 18.92
N PHE A 297 -0.46 4.19 20.21
CA PHE A 297 0.83 4.57 20.77
C PHE A 297 1.01 3.96 22.16
N ARG A 298 2.21 4.08 22.72
CA ARG A 298 2.51 3.68 24.10
C ARG A 298 2.82 4.92 24.94
N LEU A 299 2.40 4.90 26.20
CA LEU A 299 2.72 5.97 27.14
C LEU A 299 4.24 6.01 27.36
N PRO A 300 4.85 7.19 27.37
CA PRO A 300 6.28 7.36 27.72
C PRO A 300 6.56 6.99 29.16
N GLY A 301 7.85 6.73 29.49
CA GLY A 301 8.24 6.40 30.86
C GLY A 301 8.28 7.58 31.84
N GLU A 302 8.15 8.83 31.36
CA GLU A 302 8.26 10.04 32.18
C GLU A 302 6.89 10.47 32.71
N ALA A 303 6.71 10.54 34.05
CA ALA A 303 5.45 10.92 34.69
C ALA A 303 4.88 12.24 34.15
N GLN A 304 5.72 13.27 33.95
CA GLN A 304 5.24 14.56 33.44
C GLN A 304 4.71 14.49 32.00
N LYS A 305 5.23 13.56 31.16
CA LYS A 305 4.71 13.34 29.82
C LYS A 305 3.36 12.61 29.91
N ILE A 306 3.26 11.62 30.78
CA ILE A 306 2.02 10.86 31.02
C ILE A 306 0.91 11.81 31.49
N ASP A 307 1.20 12.65 32.50
CA ASP A 307 0.23 13.61 33.06
C ASP A 307 -0.37 14.49 31.95
N ARG A 308 0.48 15.09 31.11
CA ARG A 308 0.02 15.92 30.00
C ARG A 308 -0.85 15.17 29.00
N MET A 309 -0.53 13.91 28.71
CA MET A 309 -1.30 13.10 27.76
C MET A 309 -2.66 12.72 28.33
N ILE A 310 -2.70 12.32 29.60
CA ILE A 310 -3.96 11.96 30.29
C ILE A 310 -4.84 13.18 30.48
N GLU A 311 -4.27 14.33 30.91
CA GLU A 311 -5.01 15.60 30.99
C GLU A 311 -5.64 15.95 29.64
N ARG A 312 -4.89 15.79 28.55
CA ARG A 312 -5.40 16.11 27.22
C ARG A 312 -6.52 15.16 26.77
N PHE A 313 -6.36 13.86 27.05
CA PHE A 313 -7.43 12.89 26.85
C PHE A 313 -8.67 13.25 27.65
N ALA A 314 -8.52 13.54 28.96
CA ALA A 314 -9.65 13.90 29.84
C ALA A 314 -10.43 15.11 29.30
N ASN A 315 -9.72 16.16 28.88
CA ASN A 315 -10.33 17.32 28.26
C ASN A 315 -11.13 16.97 27.00
N ALA A 316 -10.54 16.25 26.04
CA ALA A 316 -11.20 15.86 24.79
C ALA A 316 -12.40 14.93 25.04
N TYR A 317 -12.29 14.01 26.01
CA TYR A 317 -13.37 13.12 26.39
C TYR A 317 -14.55 13.87 27.02
N CYS A 318 -14.29 14.77 28.00
CA CYS A 318 -15.33 15.54 28.69
C CYS A 318 -16.05 16.51 27.73
N GLU A 319 -15.32 17.15 26.83
CA GLU A 319 -15.91 18.01 25.79
C GLU A 319 -16.91 17.26 24.90
N GLN A 320 -16.61 16.01 24.55
CA GLN A 320 -17.46 15.17 23.71
C GLN A 320 -18.57 14.43 24.46
N ASN A 321 -18.45 14.30 25.79
CA ASN A 321 -19.41 13.61 26.68
C ASN A 321 -19.83 14.50 27.88
N PRO A 322 -20.51 15.63 27.62
CA PRO A 322 -20.90 16.56 28.68
C PRO A 322 -21.82 15.86 29.68
N GLY A 323 -21.54 16.04 30.98
CA GLY A 323 -22.36 15.51 32.07
C GLY A 323 -21.94 14.12 32.58
N VAL A 324 -20.91 13.47 32.01
CA VAL A 324 -20.38 12.24 32.58
C VAL A 324 -19.53 12.52 33.81
N PHE A 325 -18.76 13.61 33.81
CA PHE A 325 -17.99 14.09 34.95
C PHE A 325 -18.34 15.53 35.25
N VAL A 326 -18.16 15.94 36.51
CA VAL A 326 -18.46 17.30 36.96
C VAL A 326 -17.38 18.29 36.47
N ASN A 327 -16.15 17.83 36.42
CA ASN A 327 -15.00 18.54 35.87
C ASN A 327 -13.93 17.52 35.32
N THR A 328 -12.90 18.04 34.68
CA THR A 328 -11.81 17.23 34.10
C THR A 328 -10.85 16.66 35.16
N ASP A 329 -10.93 17.11 36.40
CA ASP A 329 -10.09 16.66 37.51
C ASP A 329 -10.72 15.51 38.30
N ALA A 330 -11.93 15.09 37.92
CA ALA A 330 -12.64 13.94 38.51
C ALA A 330 -12.21 12.61 37.89
#